data_b4dfb9a2752d407f0b9a418d2ce9510a
#
_entry.id   b4dfb9a2752d407f0b9a418d2ce9510a
#
_cell.length_a   1.000
_cell.length_b   1.000
_cell.length_c   1.000
_cell.angle_alpha   90.00
_cell.angle_beta   90.00
_cell.angle_gamma   90.00
#
_symmetry.space_group_name_H-M   'P 1'
#
loop_
_entity.id
_entity.type
_entity.pdbx_description
1 polymer ?
#
loop_
_entity_poly.entity_id
_entity_poly.type
_entity_poly.pdbx_seq_one_letter_code
_entity_poly.pdbx_strand_id
1 'polypeptide(L)'
;MSKHSDITKRFLLSAKHQEIQALQHLSSNCRTVKAVKDMIHQLQRERGLSNVFLGSKGDRFDEQRQQQITASEVCEQDLRSLLKSLYLGQHDNGQSMRLLSSITFALQGMDHLPDLRNKIAAQQL
;
A
#
# COMPACT_ATOMS: atom_id res chain seq x y z
N MET A 1 42.46 -3.49 -30.98
CA MET A 1 42.01 -4.45 -29.96
C MET A 1 41.30 -3.81 -28.76
N SER A 2 41.66 -2.59 -28.43
CA SER A 2 40.97 -1.87 -27.33
C SER A 2 39.47 -1.63 -27.60
N LYS A 3 39.04 -1.50 -28.86
CA LYS A 3 37.64 -1.27 -29.23
C LYS A 3 36.72 -2.46 -28.91
N HIS A 4 37.16 -3.67 -29.10
CA HIS A 4 36.37 -4.89 -28.80
C HIS A 4 36.24 -5.07 -27.29
N SER A 5 37.30 -4.83 -26.53
CA SER A 5 37.28 -4.88 -25.07
C SER A 5 36.37 -3.82 -24.47
N ASP A 6 36.36 -2.61 -25.04
CA ASP A 6 35.52 -1.51 -24.57
C ASP A 6 34.04 -1.78 -24.82
N ILE A 7 33.69 -2.34 -25.99
CA ILE A 7 32.31 -2.70 -26.29
C ILE A 7 31.82 -3.79 -25.35
N THR A 8 32.63 -4.82 -25.10
CA THR A 8 32.29 -5.90 -24.17
C THR A 8 32.06 -5.35 -22.75
N LYS A 9 32.94 -4.45 -22.28
CA LYS A 9 32.78 -3.82 -20.98
C LYS A 9 31.48 -3.00 -20.87
N ARG A 10 31.13 -2.27 -21.93
CA ARG A 10 29.89 -1.48 -21.98
C ARG A 10 28.67 -2.38 -21.91
N PHE A 11 28.65 -3.48 -22.62
CA PHE A 11 27.56 -4.46 -22.57
C PHE A 11 27.42 -5.07 -21.18
N LEU A 12 28.53 -5.42 -20.53
CA LEU A 12 28.52 -5.98 -19.17
C LEU A 12 28.01 -4.97 -18.16
N LEU A 13 28.43 -3.71 -18.24
CA LEU A 13 27.96 -2.65 -17.36
C LEU A 13 26.47 -2.38 -17.56
N SER A 14 26.00 -2.37 -18.79
CA SER A 14 24.59 -2.19 -19.12
C SER A 14 23.74 -3.34 -18.56
N ALA A 15 24.21 -4.59 -18.73
CA ALA A 15 23.52 -5.76 -18.19
C ALA A 15 23.44 -5.73 -16.66
N LYS A 16 24.52 -5.36 -15.97
CA LYS A 16 24.54 -5.22 -14.51
C LYS A 16 23.62 -4.10 -14.03
N HIS A 17 23.59 -2.99 -14.76
CA HIS A 17 22.70 -1.88 -14.44
C HIS A 17 21.23 -2.30 -14.53
N GLN A 18 20.86 -3.05 -15.57
CA GLN A 18 19.51 -3.59 -15.71
C GLN A 18 19.16 -4.59 -14.61
N GLU A 19 20.11 -5.45 -14.20
CA GLU A 19 19.90 -6.37 -13.06
C GLU A 19 19.65 -5.62 -11.78
N ILE A 20 20.43 -4.58 -11.48
CA ILE A 20 20.25 -3.75 -10.30
C ILE A 20 18.88 -3.09 -10.31
N GLN A 21 18.46 -2.53 -11.44
CA GLN A 21 17.13 -1.93 -11.58
C GLN A 21 16.02 -2.96 -11.37
N ALA A 22 16.15 -4.16 -11.92
CA ALA A 22 15.17 -5.23 -11.72
C ALA A 22 15.05 -5.63 -10.25
N LEU A 23 16.19 -5.75 -9.55
CA LEU A 23 16.20 -6.03 -8.12
C LEU A 23 15.58 -4.91 -7.28
N GLN A 24 15.82 -3.66 -7.65
CA GLN A 24 15.20 -2.52 -6.98
C GLN A 24 13.69 -2.51 -7.20
N HIS A 25 13.21 -2.80 -8.40
CA HIS A 25 11.78 -2.92 -8.70
C HIS A 25 11.14 -4.05 -7.89
N LEU A 26 11.79 -5.21 -7.85
CA LEU A 26 11.31 -6.36 -7.09
C LEU A 26 11.22 -6.01 -5.59
N SER A 27 12.24 -5.36 -5.04
CA SER A 27 12.24 -4.92 -3.64
C SER A 27 11.12 -3.93 -3.36
N SER A 28 10.89 -2.96 -4.24
CA SER A 28 9.80 -1.99 -4.12
C SER A 28 8.44 -2.66 -4.18
N ASN A 29 8.26 -3.62 -5.09
CA ASN A 29 7.02 -4.38 -5.21
C ASN A 29 6.77 -5.22 -3.96
N CYS A 30 7.80 -5.84 -3.39
CA CYS A 30 7.67 -6.61 -2.14
C CYS A 30 7.25 -5.73 -0.97
N ARG A 31 7.80 -4.53 -0.86
CA ARG A 31 7.38 -3.57 0.17
C ARG A 31 5.92 -3.16 0.01
N THR A 32 5.51 -2.91 -1.22
CA THR A 32 4.13 -2.53 -1.52
C THR A 32 3.17 -3.67 -1.19
N VAL A 33 3.49 -4.89 -1.59
CA VAL A 33 2.67 -6.08 -1.28
C VAL A 33 2.55 -6.26 0.24
N LYS A 34 3.65 -6.11 0.97
CA LYS A 34 3.63 -6.22 2.42
C LYS A 34 2.77 -5.13 3.05
N ALA A 35 2.89 -3.88 2.59
CA ALA A 35 2.11 -2.78 3.13
C ALA A 35 0.61 -2.98 2.87
N VAL A 36 0.24 -3.44 1.69
CA VAL A 36 -1.15 -3.77 1.34
C VAL A 36 -1.67 -4.89 2.22
N LYS A 37 -0.88 -5.94 2.41
CA LYS A 37 -1.24 -7.07 3.27
C LYS A 37 -1.46 -6.63 4.71
N ASP A 38 -0.57 -5.81 5.25
CA ASP A 38 -0.68 -5.26 6.59
C ASP A 38 -1.95 -4.41 6.73
N MET A 39 -2.25 -3.59 5.75
CA MET A 39 -3.46 -2.76 5.73
C MET A 39 -4.73 -3.62 5.73
N ILE A 40 -4.78 -4.65 4.88
CA ILE A 40 -5.90 -5.59 4.84
C ILE A 40 -6.09 -6.25 6.20
N HIS A 41 -5.00 -6.66 6.84
CA HIS A 41 -5.03 -7.31 8.14
C HIS A 41 -5.62 -6.39 9.22
N GLN A 42 -5.20 -5.12 9.22
CA GLN A 42 -5.72 -4.13 10.15
C GLN A 42 -7.21 -3.85 9.90
N LEU A 43 -7.62 -3.76 8.64
CA LEU A 43 -9.02 -3.55 8.29
C LEU A 43 -9.90 -4.73 8.69
N GLN A 44 -9.40 -5.95 8.56
CA GLN A 44 -10.13 -7.15 9.02
C GLN A 44 -10.34 -7.15 10.52
N ARG A 45 -9.33 -6.75 11.29
CA ARG A 45 -9.44 -6.62 12.75
C ARG A 45 -10.44 -5.52 13.13
N GLU A 46 -10.38 -4.38 12.46
CA GLU A 46 -11.31 -3.28 12.66
C GLU A 46 -12.75 -3.71 12.37
N ARG A 47 -12.95 -4.46 11.29
CA ARG A 47 -14.25 -5.01 10.93
C ARG A 47 -14.79 -5.91 12.02
N GLY A 48 -13.95 -6.82 12.54
CA GLY A 48 -14.35 -7.72 13.62
C GLY A 48 -14.79 -6.97 14.87
N LEU A 49 -14.00 -5.99 15.30
CA LEU A 49 -14.32 -5.16 16.47
C LEU A 49 -15.56 -4.30 16.24
N SER A 50 -15.72 -3.76 15.03
CA SER A 50 -16.89 -2.97 14.66
C SER A 50 -18.17 -3.80 14.68
N ASN A 51 -18.11 -5.04 14.22
CA ASN A 51 -19.25 -5.96 14.25
C ASN A 51 -19.70 -6.24 15.68
N VAL A 52 -18.76 -6.48 16.60
CA VAL A 52 -19.10 -6.70 18.01
C VAL A 52 -19.62 -5.43 18.65
N PHE A 53 -19.02 -4.28 18.34
CA PHE A 53 -19.48 -2.97 18.83
C PHE A 53 -20.93 -2.71 18.40
N LEU A 54 -21.25 -2.89 17.13
CA LEU A 54 -22.61 -2.69 16.62
C LEU A 54 -23.59 -3.74 17.17
N GLY A 55 -23.16 -5.00 17.26
CA GLY A 55 -24.00 -6.07 17.79
C GLY A 55 -24.35 -5.90 19.26
N SER A 56 -23.49 -5.22 20.04
CA SER A 56 -23.72 -4.92 21.45
C SER A 56 -24.37 -3.55 21.68
N LYS A 57 -24.79 -2.87 20.63
CA LYS A 57 -25.36 -1.52 20.67
C LYS A 57 -24.42 -0.49 21.31
N GLY A 58 -23.13 -0.62 21.03
CA GLY A 58 -22.11 0.28 21.50
C GLY A 58 -21.55 -0.02 22.90
N ASP A 59 -21.97 -1.13 23.54
CA ASP A 59 -21.56 -1.45 24.91
C ASP A 59 -20.22 -2.18 24.99
N ARG A 60 -19.77 -2.86 23.93
CA ARG A 60 -18.58 -3.71 23.97
C ARG A 60 -17.54 -3.27 22.98
N PHE A 61 -16.28 -3.31 23.40
CA PHE A 61 -15.09 -3.12 22.57
C PHE A 61 -14.96 -1.73 21.91
N ASP A 62 -15.61 -0.69 22.45
CA ASP A 62 -15.45 0.67 21.90
C ASP A 62 -14.01 1.15 22.00
N GLU A 63 -13.38 0.96 23.15
CA GLU A 63 -11.98 1.36 23.35
C GLU A 63 -11.04 0.58 22.43
N GLN A 64 -11.21 -0.74 22.36
CA GLN A 64 -10.41 -1.60 21.48
C GLN A 64 -10.62 -1.23 20.01
N ARG A 65 -11.87 -0.90 19.63
CA ARG A 65 -12.18 -0.44 18.28
C ARG A 65 -11.44 0.87 17.95
N GLN A 66 -11.43 1.82 18.88
CA GLN A 66 -10.73 3.10 18.68
C GLN A 66 -9.21 2.89 18.58
N GLN A 67 -8.64 2.02 19.41
CA GLN A 67 -7.23 1.66 19.32
C GLN A 67 -6.91 1.00 17.97
N GLN A 68 -7.78 0.14 17.49
CA GLN A 68 -7.62 -0.52 16.19
C GLN A 68 -7.74 0.49 15.04
N ILE A 69 -8.62 1.47 15.12
CA ILE A 69 -8.73 2.53 14.12
C ILE A 69 -7.41 3.30 14.04
N THR A 70 -6.80 3.64 15.18
CA THR A 70 -5.50 4.30 15.20
C THR A 70 -4.43 3.45 14.53
N ALA A 71 -4.39 2.15 14.80
CA ALA A 71 -3.45 1.23 14.15
C ALA A 71 -3.70 1.15 12.63
N SER A 72 -4.96 1.11 12.21
CA SER A 72 -5.32 1.12 10.78
C SER A 72 -4.89 2.43 10.11
N GLU A 73 -5.05 3.56 10.77
CA GLU A 73 -4.64 4.86 10.26
C GLU A 73 -3.12 4.94 10.06
N VAL A 74 -2.34 4.38 10.98
CA VAL A 74 -0.87 4.31 10.83
C VAL A 74 -0.50 3.49 9.61
N CYS A 75 -1.09 2.32 9.43
CA CYS A 75 -0.86 1.48 8.24
C CYS A 75 -1.30 2.18 6.96
N GLU A 76 -2.40 2.91 6.99
CA GLU A 76 -2.89 3.70 5.85
C GLU A 76 -1.89 4.79 5.46
N GLN A 77 -1.35 5.52 6.43
CA GLN A 77 -0.35 6.55 6.18
C GLN A 77 0.92 5.97 5.55
N ASP A 78 1.39 4.84 6.09
CA ASP A 78 2.55 4.15 5.54
C ASP A 78 2.31 3.70 4.10
N LEU A 79 1.14 3.13 3.83
CA LEU A 79 0.76 2.69 2.50
C LEU A 79 0.67 3.86 1.52
N ARG A 80 0.03 4.96 1.92
CA ARG A 80 -0.08 6.16 1.09
C ARG A 80 1.29 6.75 0.76
N SER A 81 2.20 6.81 1.73
CA SER A 81 3.56 7.29 1.53
C SER A 81 4.32 6.42 0.54
N LEU A 82 4.17 5.10 0.66
CA LEU A 82 4.82 4.14 -0.23
C LEU A 82 4.29 4.25 -1.66
N LEU A 83 2.98 4.35 -1.83
CA LEU A 83 2.34 4.52 -3.13
C LEU A 83 2.75 5.83 -3.79
N LYS A 84 2.87 6.90 -3.01
CA LYS A 84 3.37 8.19 -3.49
C LYS A 84 4.80 8.09 -4.01
N SER A 85 5.66 7.39 -3.27
CA SER A 85 7.04 7.14 -3.69
C SER A 85 7.11 6.37 -4.99
N LEU A 86 6.26 5.35 -5.16
CA LEU A 86 6.17 4.58 -6.40
C LEU A 86 5.72 5.45 -7.57
N TYR A 87 4.73 6.28 -7.36
CA TYR A 87 4.22 7.17 -8.40
C TYR A 87 5.31 8.14 -8.88
N LEU A 88 6.07 8.71 -7.94
CA LEU A 88 7.13 9.67 -8.28
C LEU A 88 8.33 8.99 -8.93
N GLY A 89 8.55 7.69 -8.69
CA GLY A 89 9.69 6.95 -9.21
C GLY A 89 9.48 6.29 -10.57
N GLN A 90 8.24 6.21 -11.07
CA GLN A 90 7.92 5.46 -12.28
C GLN A 90 7.42 6.35 -13.42
N HIS A 91 8.30 7.12 -14.02
CA HIS A 91 7.86 8.01 -15.10
C HIS A 91 7.76 7.36 -16.48
N ASP A 92 8.24 6.10 -16.70
CA ASP A 92 8.49 5.63 -18.05
C ASP A 92 7.99 4.22 -18.41
N ASN A 93 7.12 3.56 -17.61
CA ASN A 93 6.70 2.20 -17.93
C ASN A 93 5.20 2.09 -18.23
N GLY A 94 4.86 1.46 -19.36
CA GLY A 94 3.48 1.17 -19.73
C GLY A 94 2.71 0.28 -18.76
N GLN A 95 3.41 -0.38 -17.83
CA GLN A 95 2.81 -1.09 -16.71
C GLN A 95 2.23 -0.15 -15.67
N SER A 96 2.62 1.12 -15.71
CA SER A 96 2.20 2.11 -14.73
C SER A 96 0.72 2.46 -14.81
N MET A 97 0.06 2.32 -15.98
CA MET A 97 -1.35 2.70 -16.09
C MET A 97 -2.28 1.76 -15.33
N ARG A 98 -2.07 0.45 -15.40
CA ARG A 98 -2.87 -0.51 -14.63
C ARG A 98 -2.61 -0.36 -13.13
N LEU A 99 -1.34 -0.20 -12.77
CA LEU A 99 -0.95 0.01 -11.38
C LEU A 99 -1.54 1.31 -10.84
N LEU A 100 -1.46 2.40 -11.60
CA LEU A 100 -2.04 3.68 -11.22
C LEU A 100 -3.56 3.61 -11.07
N SER A 101 -4.25 2.91 -11.97
CA SER A 101 -5.70 2.71 -11.86
C SER A 101 -6.05 1.94 -10.59
N SER A 102 -5.32 0.87 -10.28
CA SER A 102 -5.52 0.08 -9.07
C SER A 102 -5.24 0.88 -7.81
N ILE A 103 -4.17 1.68 -7.81
CA ILE A 103 -3.81 2.56 -6.70
C ILE A 103 -4.89 3.62 -6.49
N THR A 104 -5.34 4.26 -7.56
CA THR A 104 -6.39 5.28 -7.49
C THR A 104 -7.67 4.69 -6.92
N PHE A 105 -8.07 3.51 -7.38
CA PHE A 105 -9.25 2.82 -6.86
C PHE A 105 -9.12 2.50 -5.37
N ALA A 106 -7.95 2.01 -4.94
CA ALA A 106 -7.69 1.72 -3.54
C ALA A 106 -7.72 2.99 -2.68
N LEU A 107 -7.11 4.08 -3.16
CA LEU A 107 -7.11 5.36 -2.44
C LEU A 107 -8.51 5.93 -2.30
N GLN A 108 -9.33 5.83 -3.34
CA GLN A 108 -10.74 6.24 -3.27
C GLN A 108 -11.52 5.42 -2.24
N GLY A 109 -11.27 4.11 -2.18
CA GLY A 109 -11.87 3.27 -1.15
C GLY A 109 -11.45 3.68 0.25
N MET A 110 -10.18 4.01 0.46
CA MET A 110 -9.67 4.47 1.75
C MET A 110 -10.22 5.84 2.13
N ASP A 111 -10.50 6.71 1.17
CA ASP A 111 -11.07 8.03 1.43
C ASP A 111 -12.49 7.95 2.01
N HIS A 112 -13.19 6.85 1.81
CA HIS A 112 -14.52 6.62 2.40
C HIS A 112 -14.48 6.07 3.83
N LEU A 113 -13.31 5.61 4.31
CA LEU A 113 -13.18 5.04 5.65
C LEU A 113 -13.60 5.99 6.78
N PRO A 114 -13.21 7.28 6.77
CA PRO A 114 -13.64 8.19 7.84
C PRO A 114 -15.16 8.31 7.94
N ASP A 115 -15.86 8.40 6.82
CA ASP A 115 -17.33 8.45 6.83
C ASP A 115 -17.94 7.17 7.37
N LEU A 116 -17.42 6.02 6.95
CA LEU A 116 -17.89 4.72 7.45
C LEU A 116 -17.65 4.59 8.96
N ARG A 117 -16.48 5.01 9.43
CA ARG A 117 -16.14 4.98 10.87
C ARG A 117 -17.07 5.87 11.67
N ASN A 118 -17.42 7.04 11.15
CA ASN A 118 -18.36 7.94 11.79
C ASN A 118 -19.77 7.34 11.87
N LYS A 119 -20.20 6.68 10.79
CA LYS A 119 -21.51 6.00 10.78
C LYS A 119 -21.54 4.85 11.78
N ILE A 120 -20.46 4.08 11.90
CA ILE A 120 -20.36 3.01 12.89
C ILE A 120 -20.40 3.58 14.30
N ALA A 121 -19.64 4.65 14.58
CA ALA A 121 -19.63 5.30 15.88
C ALA A 121 -21.01 5.82 16.27
N ALA A 122 -21.77 6.33 15.32
CA ALA A 122 -23.14 6.79 15.52
C ALA A 122 -24.18 5.65 15.46
N GLN A 123 -23.76 4.43 15.18
CA GLN A 123 -24.62 3.24 15.04
C GLN A 123 -25.75 3.45 14.00
N GLN A 124 -25.43 4.12 12.90
CA GLN A 124 -26.40 4.47 11.85
C GLN A 124 -26.38 3.51 10.65
N LEU A 125 -25.91 2.32 10.83
CA LEU A 125 -25.90 1.31 9.76
C LEU A 125 -27.14 0.45 9.80
#